data_28adf29f1538b2d9f0c8983c9a57a736
#
_entry.id   28adf29f1538b2d9f0c8983c9a57a736
#
_cell.length_a   1.000
_cell.length_b   1.000
_cell.length_c   1.000
_cell.angle_alpha   90.00
_cell.angle_beta   90.00
_cell.angle_gamma   90.00
#
_symmetry.space_group_name_H-M   'P 1'
#
loop_
_entity.id
_entity.type
_entity.pdbx_description
1 polymer ?
#
loop_
_entity_poly.entity_id
_entity_poly.type
_entity_poly.pdbx_seq_one_letter_code
_entity_poly.pdbx_strand_id
1 'polypeptide(L)'
;MSSVVSSKKKTAVSHQQLLILYRIYCFRFVTTSQIQQVLKKKQIQQAQQRLNLLLKRGWIARNFSNQDRLTGQYASYYLLPAGIKALKQNKDKSKSIILNEKVLHNIYKDKTASKRFINHCLVLGEIDINLKRLFNDKITYYDKSYLADFDYLPKPTPDGYIAQKRRTNLSKDYFLEYFEESVPFFVHQKRIKQYIQYKQEGDWAESENGEIPQNRFVAETEKLQKKIIKYTINYLEEYYYEPTSILVTNLELLKTSEDAKVWYLVYKQAD
;
A
#
# COMPACT_ATOMS: atom_id res chain seq x y z
N MET A 1 -42.96 38.47 2.96
CA MET A 1 -42.65 37.16 2.33
C MET A 1 -41.34 36.70 2.88
N SER A 2 -41.37 35.81 3.88
CA SER A 2 -40.17 35.26 4.55
C SER A 2 -39.69 34.05 3.77
N SER A 3 -38.53 34.15 3.14
CA SER A 3 -37.86 33.00 2.51
C SER A 3 -37.28 32.07 3.59
N VAL A 4 -37.92 30.93 3.80
CA VAL A 4 -37.42 29.85 4.63
C VAL A 4 -36.23 29.24 3.90
N VAL A 5 -35.01 29.63 4.29
CA VAL A 5 -33.76 28.95 3.87
C VAL A 5 -33.73 27.59 4.55
N SER A 6 -34.15 26.56 3.82
CA SER A 6 -34.02 25.17 4.26
C SER A 6 -32.54 24.83 4.46
N SER A 7 -32.10 24.84 5.71
CA SER A 7 -30.78 24.34 6.08
C SER A 7 -30.71 22.84 5.80
N LYS A 8 -30.09 22.42 4.67
CA LYS A 8 -29.80 21.04 4.38
C LYS A 8 -28.98 20.46 5.56
N LYS A 9 -29.61 19.64 6.41
CA LYS A 9 -28.95 18.87 7.46
C LYS A 9 -27.74 18.18 6.84
N LYS A 10 -26.53 18.58 7.23
CA LYS A 10 -25.29 17.88 6.86
C LYS A 10 -25.39 16.46 7.39
N THR A 11 -25.71 15.51 6.53
CA THR A 11 -25.79 14.09 6.90
C THR A 11 -24.44 13.65 7.46
N ALA A 12 -24.44 13.17 8.70
CA ALA A 12 -23.23 12.71 9.38
C ALA A 12 -22.48 11.67 8.53
N VAL A 13 -21.14 11.72 8.60
CA VAL A 13 -20.30 10.76 7.89
C VAL A 13 -20.39 9.42 8.59
N SER A 14 -20.78 8.35 7.88
CA SER A 14 -20.86 7.01 8.45
C SER A 14 -19.47 6.38 8.57
N HIS A 15 -19.33 5.40 9.46
CA HIS A 15 -18.08 4.66 9.63
C HIS A 15 -17.58 4.02 8.32
N GLN A 16 -18.48 3.41 7.54
CA GLN A 16 -18.12 2.83 6.23
C GLN A 16 -17.62 3.89 5.24
N GLN A 17 -18.21 5.08 5.23
CA GLN A 17 -17.73 6.17 4.38
C GLN A 17 -16.34 6.65 4.80
N LEU A 18 -16.09 6.77 6.10
CA LEU A 18 -14.76 7.12 6.60
C LEU A 18 -13.73 6.05 6.24
N LEU A 19 -14.07 4.78 6.37
CA LEU A 19 -13.19 3.67 5.99
C LEU A 19 -12.82 3.72 4.50
N ILE A 20 -13.78 3.99 3.61
CA ILE A 20 -13.51 4.13 2.17
C ILE A 20 -12.60 5.32 1.91
N LEU A 21 -12.91 6.49 2.47
CA LEU A 21 -12.10 7.71 2.28
C LEU A 21 -10.67 7.49 2.80
N TYR A 22 -10.53 6.88 3.97
CA TYR A 22 -9.22 6.56 4.54
C TYR A 22 -8.44 5.56 3.69
N ARG A 23 -9.12 4.54 3.16
CA ARG A 23 -8.50 3.59 2.23
C ARG A 23 -7.96 4.28 0.97
N ILE A 24 -8.74 5.20 0.40
CA ILE A 24 -8.29 6.00 -0.76
C ILE A 24 -7.13 6.92 -0.36
N TYR A 25 -7.13 7.48 0.85
CA TYR A 25 -6.00 8.27 1.36
C TYR A 25 -4.71 7.44 1.42
N CYS A 26 -4.76 6.24 2.01
CA CYS A 26 -3.60 5.37 2.16
C CYS A 26 -3.01 4.92 0.80
N PHE A 27 -3.84 4.53 -0.13
CA PHE A 27 -3.42 3.94 -1.40
C PHE A 27 -3.59 4.86 -2.61
N ARG A 28 -4.03 6.10 -2.42
CA ARG A 28 -4.26 7.13 -3.44
C ARG A 28 -5.36 6.77 -4.43
N PHE A 29 -5.38 5.54 -4.92
CA PHE A 29 -6.38 5.00 -5.84
C PHE A 29 -6.91 3.65 -5.35
N VAL A 30 -8.22 3.42 -5.57
CA VAL A 30 -8.86 2.13 -5.26
C VAL A 30 -9.86 1.76 -6.35
N THR A 31 -10.09 0.46 -6.54
CA THR A 31 -11.16 -0.05 -7.40
C THR A 31 -12.41 -0.39 -6.60
N THR A 32 -13.54 -0.62 -7.28
CA THR A 32 -14.78 -1.10 -6.65
C THR A 32 -14.56 -2.46 -5.99
N SER A 33 -13.80 -3.38 -6.63
CA SER A 33 -13.50 -4.70 -6.10
C SER A 33 -12.70 -4.62 -4.79
N GLN A 34 -11.68 -3.77 -4.73
CA GLN A 34 -10.92 -3.55 -3.50
C GLN A 34 -11.80 -3.01 -2.36
N ILE A 35 -12.70 -2.06 -2.66
CA ILE A 35 -13.64 -1.56 -1.65
C ILE A 35 -14.63 -2.65 -1.21
N GLN A 36 -15.09 -3.51 -2.12
CA GLN A 36 -15.91 -4.68 -1.77
C GLN A 36 -15.21 -5.56 -0.73
N GLN A 37 -13.94 -5.90 -0.97
CA GLN A 37 -13.14 -6.76 -0.08
C GLN A 37 -12.90 -6.09 1.28
N VAL A 38 -12.48 -4.83 1.28
CA VAL A 38 -12.24 -4.04 2.52
C VAL A 38 -13.51 -3.93 3.38
N LEU A 39 -14.67 -3.74 2.75
CA LEU A 39 -15.95 -3.67 3.44
C LEU A 39 -16.55 -5.06 3.75
N LYS A 40 -15.87 -6.14 3.36
CA LYS A 40 -16.34 -7.54 3.50
C LYS A 40 -17.78 -7.73 2.95
N LYS A 41 -18.05 -7.12 1.76
CA LYS A 41 -19.37 -7.19 1.12
C LYS A 41 -19.48 -8.43 0.22
N LYS A 42 -20.62 -9.13 0.27
CA LYS A 42 -20.86 -10.30 -0.59
C LYS A 42 -21.01 -9.91 -2.08
N GLN A 43 -21.62 -8.77 -2.36
CA GLN A 43 -21.92 -8.33 -3.72
C GLN A 43 -21.18 -7.02 -4.05
N ILE A 44 -20.60 -6.93 -5.26
CA ILE A 44 -19.88 -5.76 -5.75
C ILE A 44 -20.77 -4.52 -5.87
N GLN A 45 -22.06 -4.72 -6.14
CA GLN A 45 -23.05 -3.63 -6.25
C GLN A 45 -23.16 -2.83 -4.94
N GLN A 46 -22.99 -3.48 -3.79
CA GLN A 46 -23.03 -2.78 -2.49
C GLN A 46 -21.86 -1.82 -2.32
N ALA A 47 -20.65 -2.20 -2.77
CA ALA A 47 -19.49 -1.31 -2.79
C ALA A 47 -19.70 -0.16 -3.80
N GLN A 48 -20.22 -0.47 -4.99
CA GLN A 48 -20.54 0.53 -6.01
C GLN A 48 -21.54 1.58 -5.53
N GLN A 49 -22.58 1.16 -4.81
CA GLN A 49 -23.56 2.10 -4.22
C GLN A 49 -22.91 3.05 -3.22
N ARG A 50 -21.98 2.56 -2.38
CA ARG A 50 -21.22 3.38 -1.44
C ARG A 50 -20.32 4.40 -2.16
N LEU A 51 -19.61 3.96 -3.19
CA LEU A 51 -18.77 4.84 -4.02
C LEU A 51 -19.62 5.89 -4.73
N ASN A 52 -20.79 5.53 -5.29
CA ASN A 52 -21.70 6.45 -5.93
C ASN A 52 -22.23 7.54 -4.97
N LEU A 53 -22.47 7.21 -3.69
CA LEU A 53 -22.83 8.21 -2.69
C LEU A 53 -21.69 9.21 -2.43
N LEU A 54 -20.44 8.74 -2.39
CA LEU A 54 -19.27 9.62 -2.21
C LEU A 54 -19.02 10.49 -3.44
N LEU A 55 -19.22 9.95 -4.66
CA LEU A 55 -19.18 10.70 -5.91
C LEU A 55 -20.24 11.83 -5.91
N LYS A 56 -21.50 11.52 -5.57
CA LYS A 56 -22.59 12.51 -5.48
C LYS A 56 -22.32 13.62 -4.45
N ARG A 57 -21.54 13.32 -3.40
CA ARG A 57 -21.10 14.32 -2.41
C ARG A 57 -19.89 15.14 -2.87
N GLY A 58 -19.28 14.81 -4.00
CA GLY A 58 -18.04 15.44 -4.46
C GLY A 58 -16.85 15.16 -3.54
N TRP A 59 -16.84 14.04 -2.81
CA TRP A 59 -15.74 13.67 -1.91
C TRP A 59 -14.66 12.87 -2.60
N ILE A 60 -15.02 12.15 -3.64
CA ILE A 60 -14.12 11.38 -4.50
C ILE A 60 -14.41 11.69 -5.96
N ALA A 61 -13.47 11.42 -6.82
CA ALA A 61 -13.67 11.38 -8.26
C ALA A 61 -13.32 10.01 -8.82
N ARG A 62 -13.80 9.75 -10.03
CA ARG A 62 -13.56 8.52 -10.76
C ARG A 62 -12.60 8.80 -11.91
N ASN A 63 -11.54 8.02 -11.99
CA ASN A 63 -10.67 7.98 -13.15
C ASN A 63 -11.08 6.79 -14.02
N PHE A 64 -11.67 7.08 -15.18
CA PHE A 64 -12.15 6.09 -16.13
C PHE A 64 -12.40 6.78 -17.48
N SER A 65 -11.64 6.40 -18.48
CA SER A 65 -11.77 6.91 -19.85
C SER A 65 -12.55 5.94 -20.74
N ASN A 66 -12.99 6.42 -21.90
CA ASN A 66 -13.60 5.55 -22.91
C ASN A 66 -12.63 4.45 -23.37
N GLN A 67 -11.33 4.75 -23.42
CA GLN A 67 -10.31 3.77 -23.78
C GLN A 67 -10.16 2.69 -22.69
N ASP A 68 -10.24 3.04 -21.42
CA ASP A 68 -10.21 2.06 -20.32
C ASP A 68 -11.40 1.10 -20.41
N ARG A 69 -12.57 1.61 -20.82
CA ARG A 69 -13.76 0.79 -21.08
C ARG A 69 -13.54 -0.20 -22.23
N LEU A 70 -12.92 0.23 -23.31
CA LEU A 70 -12.65 -0.61 -24.49
C LEU A 70 -11.60 -1.69 -24.18
N THR A 71 -10.63 -1.38 -23.33
CA THR A 71 -9.56 -2.31 -22.92
C THR A 71 -9.90 -3.16 -21.70
N GLY A 72 -11.15 -3.11 -21.22
CA GLY A 72 -11.61 -3.88 -20.04
C GLY A 72 -10.97 -3.47 -18.73
N GLN A 73 -10.37 -2.27 -18.64
CA GLN A 73 -9.77 -1.76 -17.40
C GLN A 73 -10.86 -1.33 -16.42
N TYR A 74 -10.58 -1.50 -15.13
CA TYR A 74 -11.51 -1.11 -14.08
C TYR A 74 -11.38 0.38 -13.74
N ALA A 75 -12.51 1.02 -13.43
CA ALA A 75 -12.51 2.37 -12.89
C ALA A 75 -11.75 2.42 -11.56
N SER A 76 -10.93 3.45 -11.38
CA SER A 76 -10.30 3.78 -10.11
C SER A 76 -10.87 5.07 -9.52
N TYR A 77 -10.82 5.18 -8.20
CA TYR A 77 -11.36 6.31 -7.45
C TYR A 77 -10.27 6.96 -6.62
N TYR A 78 -10.27 8.28 -6.57
CA TYR A 78 -9.32 9.11 -5.82
C TYR A 78 -10.02 10.21 -5.02
N LEU A 79 -9.33 10.76 -4.01
CA LEU A 79 -9.89 11.81 -3.14
C LEU A 79 -9.96 13.17 -3.84
N LEU A 80 -11.04 13.90 -3.54
CA LEU A 80 -11.16 15.31 -3.81
C LEU A 80 -10.96 16.15 -2.53
N PRO A 81 -10.70 17.47 -2.63
CA PRO A 81 -10.50 18.35 -1.47
C PRO A 81 -11.62 18.26 -0.42
N ALA A 82 -12.86 18.11 -0.86
CA ALA A 82 -14.00 17.95 0.05
C ALA A 82 -13.96 16.60 0.82
N GLY A 83 -13.47 15.54 0.20
CA GLY A 83 -13.23 14.24 0.85
C GLY A 83 -12.11 14.31 1.89
N ILE A 84 -11.02 15.01 1.59
CA ILE A 84 -9.93 15.28 2.54
C ILE A 84 -10.47 16.06 3.75
N LYS A 85 -11.26 17.10 3.50
CA LYS A 85 -11.90 17.87 4.58
C LYS A 85 -12.81 17.00 5.45
N ALA A 86 -13.60 16.11 4.82
CA ALA A 86 -14.45 15.16 5.54
C ALA A 86 -13.64 14.20 6.41
N LEU A 87 -12.50 13.69 5.92
CA LEU A 87 -11.57 12.87 6.72
C LEU A 87 -11.01 13.64 7.91
N LYS A 88 -10.43 14.82 7.70
CA LYS A 88 -9.86 15.66 8.76
C LYS A 88 -10.86 15.95 9.88
N GLN A 89 -12.10 16.30 9.53
CA GLN A 89 -13.18 16.64 10.48
C GLN A 89 -13.71 15.44 11.27
N ASN A 90 -13.40 14.23 10.85
CA ASN A 90 -13.92 13.00 11.47
C ASN A 90 -12.83 12.02 11.90
N LYS A 91 -11.54 12.42 11.89
CA LYS A 91 -10.41 11.56 12.29
C LYS A 91 -10.58 10.95 13.68
N ASP A 92 -11.14 11.74 14.62
CA ASP A 92 -11.31 11.32 16.01
C ASP A 92 -12.40 10.24 16.21
N LYS A 93 -13.24 10.01 15.18
CA LYS A 93 -14.24 8.92 15.21
C LYS A 93 -13.63 7.53 15.03
N SER A 94 -12.36 7.44 14.65
CA SER A 94 -11.63 6.17 14.54
C SER A 94 -10.16 6.37 14.85
N LYS A 95 -9.67 5.71 15.91
CA LYS A 95 -8.24 5.76 16.31
C LYS A 95 -7.29 5.22 15.22
N SER A 96 -7.82 4.52 14.22
CA SER A 96 -7.03 3.98 13.11
C SER A 96 -6.77 4.99 11.98
N ILE A 97 -7.38 6.18 12.02
CA ILE A 97 -7.20 7.20 10.99
C ILE A 97 -6.02 8.10 11.37
N ILE A 98 -4.90 7.87 10.70
CA ILE A 98 -3.67 8.67 10.84
C ILE A 98 -3.49 9.45 9.55
N LEU A 99 -3.43 10.78 9.62
CA LEU A 99 -3.30 11.67 8.47
C LEU A 99 -2.00 12.46 8.56
N ASN A 100 -1.23 12.42 7.49
CA ASN A 100 0.01 13.17 7.32
C ASN A 100 -0.26 14.43 6.50
N GLU A 101 0.02 15.60 7.06
CA GLU A 101 -0.24 16.88 6.39
C GLU A 101 0.62 17.09 5.15
N LYS A 102 1.90 16.64 5.14
CA LYS A 102 2.80 16.72 3.98
C LYS A 102 2.23 15.96 2.78
N VAL A 103 1.62 14.80 3.05
CA VAL A 103 0.99 13.95 2.03
C VAL A 103 -0.30 14.58 1.51
N LEU A 104 -1.11 15.14 2.40
CA LEU A 104 -2.37 15.77 2.03
C LEU A 104 -2.17 16.92 1.02
N HIS A 105 -1.06 17.67 1.11
CA HIS A 105 -0.72 18.69 0.11
C HIS A 105 -0.46 18.14 -1.30
N ASN A 106 -0.12 16.86 -1.44
CA ASN A 106 0.20 16.24 -2.72
C ASN A 106 -0.98 15.51 -3.36
N ILE A 107 -2.04 15.23 -2.61
CA ILE A 107 -3.20 14.44 -3.11
C ILE A 107 -3.95 15.16 -4.26
N TYR A 108 -3.91 16.50 -4.35
CA TYR A 108 -4.53 17.22 -5.46
C TYR A 108 -3.93 16.82 -6.83
N LYS A 109 -2.70 16.30 -6.87
CA LYS A 109 -2.04 15.81 -8.10
C LYS A 109 -2.65 14.51 -8.63
N ASP A 110 -3.48 13.81 -7.86
CA ASP A 110 -4.08 12.54 -8.25
C ASP A 110 -4.98 12.67 -9.49
N LYS A 111 -5.58 13.84 -9.70
CA LYS A 111 -6.38 14.13 -10.90
C LYS A 111 -5.60 13.96 -12.22
N THR A 112 -4.29 14.23 -12.21
CA THR A 112 -3.41 14.19 -13.38
C THR A 112 -2.34 13.09 -13.27
N ALA A 113 -2.58 12.11 -12.40
CA ALA A 113 -1.65 11.01 -12.19
C ALA A 113 -1.49 10.16 -13.47
N SER A 114 -0.27 9.70 -13.73
CA SER A 114 0.00 8.80 -14.84
C SER A 114 -0.67 7.44 -14.63
N LYS A 115 -1.02 6.75 -15.72
CA LYS A 115 -1.59 5.38 -15.65
C LYS A 115 -0.67 4.43 -14.87
N ARG A 116 0.65 4.54 -15.06
CA ARG A 116 1.62 3.73 -14.32
C ARG A 116 1.52 3.97 -12.81
N PHE A 117 1.50 5.22 -12.37
CA PHE A 117 1.38 5.55 -10.95
C PHE A 117 0.06 5.03 -10.36
N ILE A 118 -1.05 5.18 -11.09
CA ILE A 118 -2.35 4.65 -10.69
C ILE A 118 -2.28 3.15 -10.51
N ASN A 119 -1.75 2.42 -11.50
CA ASN A 119 -1.61 0.96 -11.43
C ASN A 119 -0.73 0.52 -10.26
N HIS A 120 0.41 1.18 -10.04
CA HIS A 120 1.26 0.93 -8.87
C HIS A 120 0.47 1.05 -7.56
N CYS A 121 -0.27 2.13 -7.38
CA CYS A 121 -1.12 2.34 -6.19
C CYS A 121 -2.19 1.25 -6.03
N LEU A 122 -2.85 0.87 -7.12
CA LEU A 122 -3.86 -0.19 -7.10
C LEU A 122 -3.27 -1.54 -6.70
N VAL A 123 -2.08 -1.87 -7.21
CA VAL A 123 -1.38 -3.12 -6.85
C VAL A 123 -0.97 -3.11 -5.38
N LEU A 124 -0.45 -2.02 -4.84
CA LEU A 124 -0.15 -1.92 -3.41
C LEU A 124 -1.40 -2.15 -2.54
N GLY A 125 -2.54 -1.59 -2.96
CA GLY A 125 -3.83 -1.85 -2.32
C GLY A 125 -4.25 -3.33 -2.36
N GLU A 126 -3.96 -4.03 -3.46
CA GLU A 126 -4.22 -5.46 -3.61
C GLU A 126 -3.27 -6.31 -2.75
N ILE A 127 -1.98 -5.95 -2.70
CA ILE A 127 -0.99 -6.60 -1.84
C ILE A 127 -1.44 -6.53 -0.37
N ASP A 128 -1.84 -5.36 0.14
CA ASP A 128 -2.34 -5.23 1.52
C ASP A 128 -3.56 -6.14 1.79
N ILE A 129 -4.52 -6.21 0.87
CA ILE A 129 -5.70 -7.07 1.01
C ILE A 129 -5.29 -8.55 1.07
N ASN A 130 -4.41 -9.00 0.17
CA ASN A 130 -3.94 -10.38 0.14
C ASN A 130 -3.09 -10.73 1.37
N LEU A 131 -2.23 -9.84 1.81
CA LEU A 131 -1.46 -10.04 3.03
C LEU A 131 -2.36 -10.16 4.26
N LYS A 132 -3.38 -9.31 4.40
CA LYS A 132 -4.35 -9.43 5.51
C LYS A 132 -5.10 -10.76 5.47
N ARG A 133 -5.47 -11.25 4.29
CA ARG A 133 -6.07 -12.57 4.11
C ARG A 133 -5.11 -13.68 4.53
N LEU A 134 -3.89 -13.70 4.03
CA LEU A 134 -2.88 -14.72 4.31
C LEU A 134 -2.45 -14.75 5.80
N PHE A 135 -2.43 -13.59 6.45
CA PHE A 135 -2.07 -13.49 7.87
C PHE A 135 -3.29 -13.41 8.81
N ASN A 136 -4.50 -13.69 8.31
CA ASN A 136 -5.74 -13.67 9.10
C ASN A 136 -5.91 -12.38 9.91
N ASP A 137 -5.74 -11.22 9.26
CA ASP A 137 -5.82 -9.88 9.87
C ASP A 137 -4.82 -9.65 11.06
N LYS A 138 -3.78 -10.50 11.22
CA LYS A 138 -2.76 -10.37 12.29
C LYS A 138 -1.62 -9.43 11.93
N ILE A 139 -1.74 -8.69 10.85
CA ILE A 139 -0.77 -7.68 10.43
C ILE A 139 -1.40 -6.29 10.43
N THR A 140 -0.55 -5.29 10.64
CA THR A 140 -0.86 -3.89 10.35
C THR A 140 0.01 -3.46 9.18
N TYR A 141 -0.60 -2.96 8.13
CA TYR A 141 0.09 -2.38 6.98
C TYR A 141 0.10 -0.85 7.16
N TYR A 142 1.29 -0.28 7.15
CA TYR A 142 1.53 1.16 7.14
C TYR A 142 1.96 1.56 5.74
N ASP A 143 1.20 2.43 5.13
CA ASP A 143 1.43 2.91 3.78
C ASP A 143 2.51 4.01 3.72
N LYS A 144 2.94 4.33 2.51
CA LYS A 144 3.98 5.35 2.25
C LYS A 144 3.64 6.72 2.84
N SER A 145 2.35 7.02 3.02
CA SER A 145 1.92 8.29 3.61
C SER A 145 2.21 8.34 5.10
N TYR A 146 2.02 7.23 5.79
CA TYR A 146 2.41 7.08 7.19
C TYR A 146 3.93 7.14 7.34
N LEU A 147 4.66 6.47 6.45
CA LEU A 147 6.13 6.38 6.52
C LEU A 147 6.85 7.69 6.21
N ALA A 148 6.18 8.67 5.60
CA ALA A 148 6.78 9.94 5.20
C ALA A 148 7.26 10.83 6.37
N ASP A 149 6.88 10.55 7.60
CA ASP A 149 7.30 11.29 8.79
C ASP A 149 8.59 10.75 9.43
N PHE A 150 9.10 9.60 8.94
CA PHE A 150 10.27 8.96 9.54
C PHE A 150 11.51 9.15 8.65
N ASP A 151 12.45 9.94 9.13
CA ASP A 151 13.64 10.30 8.34
C ASP A 151 14.71 9.20 8.33
N TYR A 152 14.68 8.29 9.29
CA TYR A 152 15.60 7.16 9.42
C TYR A 152 15.28 5.96 8.52
N LEU A 153 14.21 5.99 7.74
CA LEU A 153 13.84 4.91 6.81
C LEU A 153 14.72 4.88 5.56
N PRO A 154 14.87 3.72 4.89
CA PRO A 154 15.58 3.62 3.62
C PRO A 154 15.10 4.65 2.61
N LYS A 155 16.01 5.28 1.89
CA LYS A 155 15.69 6.27 0.84
C LYS A 155 15.88 5.65 -0.55
N PRO A 156 14.89 5.78 -1.45
CA PRO A 156 13.55 6.32 -1.25
C PRO A 156 12.74 5.48 -0.24
N THR A 157 11.74 6.11 0.39
CA THR A 157 10.87 5.45 1.38
C THR A 157 10.25 4.16 0.82
N PRO A 158 10.22 3.05 1.58
CA PRO A 158 9.56 1.80 1.19
C PRO A 158 8.10 2.00 0.74
N ASP A 159 7.60 1.13 -0.10
CA ASP A 159 6.18 1.16 -0.52
C ASP A 159 5.23 0.86 0.63
N GLY A 160 5.70 0.15 1.65
CA GLY A 160 4.97 -0.09 2.88
C GLY A 160 5.85 -0.65 3.99
N TYR A 161 5.28 -0.64 5.19
CA TYR A 161 5.83 -1.29 6.37
C TYR A 161 4.77 -2.21 6.96
N ILE A 162 5.15 -3.41 7.31
CA ILE A 162 4.23 -4.42 7.83
C ILE A 162 4.67 -4.78 9.24
N ALA A 163 3.84 -4.45 10.23
CA ALA A 163 4.00 -4.92 11.59
C ALA A 163 3.16 -6.19 11.80
N GLN A 164 3.80 -7.29 12.16
CA GLN A 164 3.13 -8.56 12.42
C GLN A 164 2.99 -8.80 13.93
N LYS A 165 1.76 -8.81 14.44
CA LYS A 165 1.46 -9.17 15.82
C LYS A 165 1.70 -10.67 16.03
N ARG A 166 2.62 -11.03 16.93
CA ARG A 166 2.85 -12.39 17.39
C ARG A 166 2.29 -12.60 18.79
N ARG A 167 2.09 -13.87 19.17
CA ARG A 167 1.70 -14.24 20.55
C ARG A 167 2.83 -14.00 21.57
N THR A 168 4.07 -13.98 21.12
CA THR A 168 5.26 -13.59 21.89
C THR A 168 5.60 -12.14 21.57
N ASN A 169 6.13 -11.38 22.51
CA ASN A 169 6.48 -9.96 22.39
C ASN A 169 7.50 -9.60 21.29
N LEU A 170 7.94 -10.60 20.51
CA LEU A 170 8.80 -10.42 19.35
C LEU A 170 7.91 -10.16 18.11
N SER A 171 7.65 -8.89 17.82
CA SER A 171 7.09 -8.50 16.51
C SER A 171 8.14 -8.76 15.44
N LYS A 172 7.77 -9.40 14.33
CA LYS A 172 8.59 -9.37 13.11
C LYS A 172 8.01 -8.31 12.19
N ASP A 173 8.81 -7.31 11.96
CA ASP A 173 8.44 -6.20 11.10
C ASP A 173 9.15 -6.30 9.74
N TYR A 174 8.53 -5.74 8.71
CA TYR A 174 9.00 -5.92 7.35
C TYR A 174 8.87 -4.61 6.56
N PHE A 175 9.92 -4.25 5.82
CA PHE A 175 9.79 -3.31 4.70
C PHE A 175 9.19 -4.03 3.51
N LEU A 176 8.21 -3.41 2.85
CA LEU A 176 7.61 -3.91 1.62
C LEU A 176 8.06 -3.07 0.44
N GLU A 177 8.46 -3.75 -0.64
CA GLU A 177 8.73 -3.12 -1.94
C GLU A 177 8.08 -3.92 -3.05
N TYR A 178 7.40 -3.22 -3.96
CA TYR A 178 6.79 -3.81 -5.14
C TYR A 178 7.60 -3.49 -6.39
N PHE A 179 7.96 -4.52 -7.16
CA PHE A 179 8.77 -4.45 -8.37
C PHE A 179 7.91 -4.72 -9.61
N GLU A 180 7.84 -3.73 -10.50
CA GLU A 180 7.06 -3.77 -11.73
C GLU A 180 7.89 -4.29 -12.91
N GLU A 181 7.34 -5.15 -13.78
CA GLU A 181 7.98 -5.63 -15.00
C GLU A 181 8.29 -4.49 -15.99
N SER A 182 7.47 -3.43 -15.99
CA SER A 182 7.65 -2.25 -16.84
C SER A 182 8.85 -1.37 -16.49
N VAL A 183 9.45 -1.57 -15.31
CA VAL A 183 10.62 -0.83 -14.86
C VAL A 183 11.90 -1.52 -15.34
N PRO A 184 12.88 -0.79 -15.92
CA PRO A 184 14.17 -1.37 -16.30
C PRO A 184 14.85 -2.07 -15.10
N PHE A 185 15.40 -3.27 -15.32
CA PHE A 185 15.91 -4.10 -14.23
C PHE A 185 17.04 -3.45 -13.43
N PHE A 186 17.87 -2.61 -14.06
CA PHE A 186 18.93 -1.88 -13.34
C PHE A 186 18.39 -0.94 -12.22
N VAL A 187 17.14 -0.45 -12.38
CA VAL A 187 16.49 0.33 -11.33
C VAL A 187 16.14 -0.55 -10.13
N HIS A 188 15.67 -1.77 -10.41
CA HIS A 188 15.41 -2.78 -9.37
C HIS A 188 16.70 -3.18 -8.66
N GLN A 189 17.77 -3.41 -9.41
CA GLN A 189 19.11 -3.71 -8.85
C GLN A 189 19.56 -2.60 -7.89
N LYS A 190 19.46 -1.34 -8.32
CA LYS A 190 19.80 -0.20 -7.45
C LYS A 190 18.96 -0.21 -6.16
N ARG A 191 17.67 -0.50 -6.28
CA ARG A 191 16.76 -0.53 -5.13
C ARG A 191 17.09 -1.66 -4.16
N ILE A 192 17.41 -2.85 -4.66
CA ILE A 192 17.84 -4.00 -3.85
C ILE A 192 19.13 -3.65 -3.09
N LYS A 193 20.12 -3.07 -3.79
CA LYS A 193 21.37 -2.61 -3.16
C LYS A 193 21.11 -1.65 -2.01
N GLN A 194 20.23 -0.67 -2.19
CA GLN A 194 19.87 0.30 -1.14
C GLN A 194 19.34 -0.38 0.14
N TYR A 195 18.51 -1.42 0.01
CA TYR A 195 18.03 -2.17 1.18
C TYR A 195 19.14 -2.96 1.87
N ILE A 196 20.06 -3.56 1.10
CA ILE A 196 21.18 -4.31 1.64
C ILE A 196 22.14 -3.37 2.37
N GLN A 197 22.51 -2.24 1.75
CA GLN A 197 23.39 -1.22 2.36
C GLN A 197 22.77 -0.59 3.60
N TYR A 198 21.48 -0.21 3.55
CA TYR A 198 20.77 0.35 4.69
C TYR A 198 20.85 -0.53 5.94
N LYS A 199 20.78 -1.86 5.77
CA LYS A 199 20.92 -2.80 6.89
C LYS A 199 22.31 -2.73 7.54
N GLN A 200 23.33 -2.37 6.78
CA GLN A 200 24.71 -2.33 7.25
C GLN A 200 25.10 -0.97 7.83
N GLU A 201 24.53 0.10 7.31
CA GLU A 201 24.85 1.49 7.70
C GLU A 201 24.32 1.89 9.08
N GLY A 202 23.42 1.11 9.66
CA GLY A 202 23.06 1.21 11.08
C GLY A 202 22.04 2.27 11.48
N ASP A 203 21.53 3.08 10.56
CA ASP A 203 20.58 4.19 10.86
C ASP A 203 19.37 3.74 11.70
N TRP A 204 18.93 2.49 11.52
CA TRP A 204 17.82 1.92 12.30
C TRP A 204 18.19 1.71 13.77
N ALA A 205 19.41 1.25 14.05
CA ALA A 205 19.87 0.98 15.41
C ALA A 205 19.98 2.27 16.23
N GLU A 206 20.36 3.38 15.60
CA GLU A 206 20.42 4.71 16.22
C GLU A 206 19.04 5.24 16.63
N SER A 207 17.97 4.74 15.98
CA SER A 207 16.59 5.16 16.26
C SER A 207 15.94 4.48 17.48
N GLU A 208 16.62 3.60 18.19
CA GLU A 208 16.11 2.80 19.33
C GLU A 208 14.88 1.92 19.01
N ASN A 209 14.60 1.65 17.74
CA ASN A 209 13.41 0.91 17.30
C ASN A 209 13.55 -0.63 17.35
N GLY A 210 14.62 -1.15 17.97
CA GLY A 210 14.85 -2.59 18.09
C GLY A 210 15.47 -3.24 16.84
N GLU A 211 15.12 -4.51 16.57
CA GLU A 211 15.67 -5.22 15.41
C GLU A 211 15.26 -4.56 14.09
N ILE A 212 16.23 -4.47 13.16
CA ILE A 212 15.97 -3.95 11.82
C ILE A 212 14.94 -4.82 11.09
N PRO A 213 13.91 -4.22 10.47
CA PRO A 213 12.89 -4.96 9.74
C PRO A 213 13.49 -5.80 8.60
N GLN A 214 12.92 -6.98 8.39
CA GLN A 214 13.27 -7.81 7.23
C GLN A 214 12.69 -7.19 5.95
N ASN A 215 13.28 -7.49 4.79
CA ASN A 215 12.78 -7.01 3.51
C ASN A 215 11.83 -8.02 2.87
N ARG A 216 10.65 -7.59 2.45
CA ARG A 216 9.69 -8.34 1.64
C ARG A 216 9.52 -7.73 0.28
N PHE A 217 9.99 -8.43 -0.74
CA PHE A 217 9.94 -8.01 -2.14
C PHE A 217 8.81 -8.74 -2.86
N VAL A 218 7.92 -8.01 -3.48
CA VAL A 218 6.83 -8.53 -4.29
C VAL A 218 7.13 -8.21 -5.74
N ALA A 219 7.38 -9.22 -6.56
CA ALA A 219 7.55 -9.06 -8.00
C ALA A 219 6.20 -9.12 -8.71
N GLU A 220 6.02 -8.37 -9.80
CA GLU A 220 4.83 -8.43 -10.62
C GLU A 220 4.61 -9.81 -11.23
N THR A 221 5.70 -10.46 -11.69
CA THR A 221 5.68 -11.75 -12.38
C THR A 221 6.64 -12.75 -11.75
N GLU A 222 6.43 -14.05 -11.97
CA GLU A 222 7.36 -15.10 -11.59
C GLU A 222 8.74 -14.94 -12.26
N LYS A 223 8.76 -14.50 -13.53
CA LYS A 223 10.00 -14.22 -14.24
C LYS A 223 10.83 -13.13 -13.58
N LEU A 224 10.19 -12.05 -13.15
CA LEU A 224 10.85 -10.97 -12.43
C LEU A 224 11.29 -11.43 -11.04
N GLN A 225 10.48 -12.23 -10.33
CA GLN A 225 10.83 -12.84 -9.05
C GLN A 225 12.15 -13.63 -9.17
N LYS A 226 12.26 -14.53 -10.15
CA LYS A 226 13.49 -15.32 -10.39
C LYS A 226 14.71 -14.43 -10.67
N LYS A 227 14.54 -13.34 -11.44
CA LYS A 227 15.63 -12.38 -11.68
C LYS A 227 16.07 -11.66 -10.41
N ILE A 228 15.11 -11.23 -9.57
CA ILE A 228 15.39 -10.57 -8.28
C ILE A 228 16.15 -11.52 -7.36
N ILE A 229 15.68 -12.77 -7.21
CA ILE A 229 16.34 -13.78 -6.38
C ILE A 229 17.78 -14.01 -6.84
N LYS A 230 17.98 -14.32 -8.12
CA LYS A 230 19.31 -14.58 -8.69
C LYS A 230 20.25 -13.40 -8.48
N TYR A 231 19.76 -12.18 -8.77
CA TYR A 231 20.58 -10.98 -8.59
C TYR A 231 20.96 -10.75 -7.14
N THR A 232 20.01 -10.94 -6.21
CA THR A 232 20.24 -10.72 -4.78
C THR A 232 21.27 -11.73 -4.24
N ILE A 233 21.17 -13.00 -4.62
CA ILE A 233 22.16 -14.03 -4.24
C ILE A 233 23.55 -13.63 -4.74
N ASN A 234 23.69 -13.39 -6.04
CA ASN A 234 24.98 -13.03 -6.64
C ASN A 234 25.60 -11.79 -5.98
N TYR A 235 24.77 -10.78 -5.67
CA TYR A 235 25.25 -9.56 -5.05
C TYR A 235 25.72 -9.79 -3.61
N LEU A 236 25.02 -10.62 -2.83
CA LEU A 236 25.43 -10.97 -1.47
C LEU A 236 26.73 -11.80 -1.46
N GLU A 237 26.91 -12.72 -2.41
CA GLU A 237 28.11 -13.52 -2.57
C GLU A 237 29.32 -12.68 -2.98
N GLU A 238 29.17 -11.77 -3.97
CA GLU A 238 30.24 -10.92 -4.49
C GLU A 238 30.82 -9.99 -3.41
N TYR A 239 29.97 -9.45 -2.55
CA TYR A 239 30.39 -8.41 -1.59
C TYR A 239 30.55 -8.93 -0.15
N TYR A 240 30.51 -10.26 0.07
CA TYR A 240 30.71 -10.88 1.39
C TYR A 240 29.79 -10.34 2.50
N TYR A 241 28.58 -9.93 2.12
CA TYR A 241 27.62 -9.43 3.08
C TYR A 241 27.09 -10.53 4.00
N GLU A 242 26.86 -10.18 5.27
CA GLU A 242 26.16 -11.07 6.19
C GLU A 242 24.78 -11.47 5.65
N PRO A 243 24.28 -12.67 6.00
CA PRO A 243 22.97 -13.13 5.57
C PRO A 243 21.90 -12.10 5.88
N THR A 244 21.32 -11.49 4.86
CA THR A 244 20.20 -10.59 5.06
C THR A 244 18.91 -11.37 4.84
N SER A 245 17.96 -11.25 5.77
CA SER A 245 16.65 -11.87 5.60
C SER A 245 15.84 -11.11 4.56
N ILE A 246 16.03 -11.46 3.29
CA ILE A 246 15.24 -10.95 2.17
C ILE A 246 14.27 -12.05 1.75
N LEU A 247 12.99 -11.72 1.75
CA LEU A 247 11.89 -12.61 1.38
C LEU A 247 11.30 -12.13 0.06
N VAL A 248 11.22 -12.98 -0.94
CA VAL A 248 10.74 -12.64 -2.28
C VAL A 248 9.54 -13.49 -2.66
N THR A 249 8.51 -12.86 -3.19
CA THR A 249 7.31 -13.52 -3.75
C THR A 249 6.87 -12.83 -5.04
N ASN A 250 5.77 -13.29 -5.64
CA ASN A 250 5.13 -12.60 -6.75
C ASN A 250 3.62 -12.40 -6.51
N LEU A 251 2.99 -11.57 -7.34
CA LEU A 251 1.56 -11.22 -7.19
C LEU A 251 0.65 -12.43 -7.31
N GLU A 252 0.95 -13.38 -8.21
CA GLU A 252 0.12 -14.55 -8.42
C GLU A 252 0.10 -15.44 -7.19
N LEU A 253 1.28 -15.71 -6.59
CA LEU A 253 1.38 -16.46 -5.36
C LEU A 253 0.62 -15.80 -4.20
N LEU A 254 0.70 -14.46 -4.08
CA LEU A 254 -0.05 -13.75 -3.05
C LEU A 254 -1.56 -13.88 -3.24
N LYS A 255 -2.05 -13.94 -4.48
CA LYS A 255 -3.47 -14.04 -4.80
C LYS A 255 -4.03 -15.44 -4.56
N THR A 256 -3.32 -16.45 -5.03
CA THR A 256 -3.83 -17.82 -5.14
C THR A 256 -3.58 -18.68 -3.91
N SER A 257 -2.55 -18.36 -3.12
CA SER A 257 -2.19 -19.16 -1.95
C SER A 257 -3.18 -18.98 -0.79
N GLU A 258 -3.34 -20.06 -0.03
CA GLU A 258 -4.20 -20.10 1.15
C GLU A 258 -3.44 -19.81 2.45
N ASP A 259 -2.12 -20.00 2.45
CA ASP A 259 -1.26 -19.77 3.61
C ASP A 259 -0.12 -18.78 3.32
N ALA A 260 0.56 -18.34 4.38
CA ALA A 260 1.64 -17.36 4.30
C ALA A 260 3.01 -17.94 3.85
N LYS A 261 3.09 -19.23 3.45
CA LYS A 261 4.33 -19.87 2.99
C LYS A 261 4.68 -19.58 1.53
N VAL A 262 4.31 -18.40 1.06
CA VAL A 262 4.51 -17.93 -0.32
C VAL A 262 5.83 -17.22 -0.54
N TRP A 263 6.64 -17.10 0.49
CA TRP A 263 7.87 -16.32 0.48
C TRP A 263 9.08 -17.20 0.28
N TYR A 264 9.89 -16.91 -0.72
CA TYR A 264 11.20 -17.48 -0.91
C TYR A 264 12.21 -16.68 -0.08
N LEU A 265 12.90 -17.34 0.86
CA LEU A 265 13.96 -16.73 1.64
C LEU A 265 15.27 -16.74 0.85
N VAL A 266 15.78 -15.55 0.54
CA VAL A 266 17.09 -15.37 -0.07
C VAL A 266 18.14 -15.26 1.06
N TYR A 267 19.09 -16.19 1.11
CA TYR A 267 20.20 -16.17 2.05
C TYR A 267 21.48 -16.65 1.37
N LYS A 268 22.60 -16.24 1.90
CA LYS A 268 23.90 -16.82 1.52
C LYS A 268 23.93 -18.26 2.01
N GLN A 269 24.21 -19.22 1.13
CA GLN A 269 24.53 -20.56 1.58
C GLN A 269 25.79 -20.47 2.43
N ALA A 270 25.76 -21.04 3.65
CA ALA A 270 26.98 -21.29 4.41
C ALA A 270 27.75 -22.39 3.66
N ASP A 271 28.97 -22.08 3.27
CA ASP A 271 29.93 -23.04 2.71
C ASP A 271 30.23 -24.10 3.73
#